data_749fc01e417f925573ac4d4ab8090888
#
_entry.id   749fc01e417f925573ac4d4ab8090888
#
_cell.length_a   1.000
_cell.length_b   1.000
_cell.length_c   1.000
_cell.angle_alpha   90.00
_cell.angle_beta   90.00
_cell.angle_gamma   90.00
#
_symmetry.space_group_name_H-M   'P 1'
#
loop_
_entity.id
_entity.type
_entity.pdbx_description
1 polymer ?
#
loop_
_entity_poly.entity_id
_entity_poly.type
_entity_poly.pdbx_seq_one_letter_code
_entity_poly.pdbx_strand_id
1 'polypeptide(L)'
;MTMSDYGKKQLQEEKVFKDPVHRYVHVRDQVIWDLVKTKEFQRLRRIKQLGTLYLAFHSAEHSRFNHSLGVYEIVRRMIENFEAYPEWNKDDRLLALSAALLHDLGHGPFSHTFEDIFHTDHEEYTKKIIIEDTEVNAVLSKVSPDFPRQVAEVINKTHPNKLVISMISSQIDADRMDYLQRDSYYTGVSYGTFDMERILRVMRPSKDEVLIKESGMHAVEDYL
;
A
#
# COMPACT_ATOMS: atom_id res chain seq x y z
N MET A 1 -1.18 23.54 1.73
CA MET A 1 -1.90 23.73 0.45
C MET A 1 -3.29 23.16 0.59
N THR A 2 -4.34 23.82 0.12
CA THR A 2 -5.73 23.35 0.28
C THR A 2 -6.02 22.29 -0.78
N MET A 3 -6.45 21.11 -0.33
CA MET A 3 -6.91 20.03 -1.20
C MET A 3 -8.12 20.48 -2.03
N SER A 4 -8.16 20.18 -3.32
CA SER A 4 -9.27 20.49 -4.22
C SER A 4 -10.57 19.77 -3.82
N ASP A 5 -11.71 20.20 -4.37
CA ASP A 5 -12.98 19.49 -4.20
C ASP A 5 -12.91 18.06 -4.75
N TYR A 6 -12.13 17.82 -5.80
CA TYR A 6 -11.89 16.48 -6.32
C TYR A 6 -11.17 15.59 -5.31
N GLY A 7 -10.18 16.12 -4.60
CA GLY A 7 -9.45 15.37 -3.57
C GLY A 7 -10.33 14.96 -2.39
N LYS A 8 -11.42 15.70 -2.13
CA LYS A 8 -12.39 15.41 -1.05
C LYS A 8 -13.57 14.55 -1.53
N LYS A 9 -13.67 14.30 -2.83
CA LYS A 9 -14.84 13.64 -3.41
C LYS A 9 -14.90 12.17 -3.03
N GLN A 10 -16.04 11.77 -2.47
CA GLN A 10 -16.39 10.38 -2.22
C GLN A 10 -17.20 9.80 -3.39
N LEU A 11 -17.13 8.50 -3.59
CA LEU A 11 -17.98 7.78 -4.53
C LEU A 11 -19.43 7.79 -4.03
N GLN A 12 -20.39 7.87 -4.96
CA GLN A 12 -21.80 7.72 -4.63
C GLN A 12 -22.12 6.34 -4.07
N GLU A 13 -21.41 5.32 -4.56
CA GLU A 13 -21.52 3.94 -4.13
C GLU A 13 -20.10 3.38 -3.93
N GLU A 14 -19.87 2.82 -2.76
CA GLU A 14 -18.61 2.16 -2.41
C GLU A 14 -18.26 1.06 -3.43
N LYS A 15 -17.03 0.99 -3.87
CA LYS A 15 -16.52 -0.11 -4.68
C LYS A 15 -15.79 -1.11 -3.79
N VAL A 16 -16.03 -2.38 -4.06
CA VAL A 16 -15.53 -3.48 -3.23
C VAL A 16 -14.84 -4.51 -4.12
N PHE A 17 -13.63 -4.91 -3.73
CA PHE A 17 -12.94 -6.04 -4.33
C PHE A 17 -12.96 -7.24 -3.38
N LYS A 18 -13.35 -8.41 -3.88
CA LYS A 18 -13.21 -9.66 -3.13
C LYS A 18 -11.74 -10.05 -3.09
N ASP A 19 -11.21 -10.31 -1.91
CA ASP A 19 -9.81 -10.68 -1.70
C ASP A 19 -9.70 -11.89 -0.74
N PRO A 20 -8.86 -12.89 -1.03
CA PRO A 20 -8.78 -14.09 -0.19
C PRO A 20 -8.11 -13.84 1.17
N VAL A 21 -7.24 -12.83 1.28
CA VAL A 21 -6.55 -12.48 2.53
C VAL A 21 -7.39 -11.52 3.38
N HIS A 22 -7.83 -10.41 2.77
CA HIS A 22 -8.57 -9.34 3.47
C HIS A 22 -10.08 -9.53 3.44
N ARG A 23 -10.60 -10.58 2.80
CA ARG A 23 -12.03 -10.79 2.50
C ARG A 23 -12.57 -9.75 1.52
N TYR A 24 -12.50 -8.47 1.85
CA TYR A 24 -12.94 -7.35 1.04
C TYR A 24 -11.98 -6.18 1.17
N VAL A 25 -11.69 -5.55 0.04
CA VAL A 25 -10.99 -4.27 -0.05
C VAL A 25 -12.00 -3.20 -0.40
N HIS A 26 -12.10 -2.16 0.42
CA HIS A 26 -13.13 -1.14 0.33
C HIS A 26 -12.59 0.17 -0.24
N VAL A 27 -13.17 0.65 -1.35
CA VAL A 27 -12.79 1.92 -1.98
C VAL A 27 -13.96 2.89 -1.93
N ARG A 28 -13.77 4.01 -1.21
CA ARG A 28 -14.77 5.08 -1.05
C ARG A 28 -14.36 6.37 -1.73
N ASP A 29 -13.07 6.62 -1.88
CA ASP A 29 -12.53 7.87 -2.44
C ASP A 29 -12.52 7.83 -3.97
N GLN A 30 -13.02 8.91 -4.61
CA GLN A 30 -13.00 9.04 -6.06
C GLN A 30 -11.56 8.97 -6.60
N VAL A 31 -10.60 9.62 -5.92
CA VAL A 31 -9.19 9.64 -6.32
C VAL A 31 -8.63 8.20 -6.36
N ILE A 32 -8.83 7.43 -5.30
CA ILE A 32 -8.35 6.04 -5.22
C ILE A 32 -8.98 5.19 -6.33
N TRP A 33 -10.29 5.33 -6.55
CA TRP A 33 -10.97 4.61 -7.63
C TRP A 33 -10.41 4.97 -9.01
N ASP A 34 -10.12 6.25 -9.25
CA ASP A 34 -9.56 6.70 -10.52
C ASP A 34 -8.11 6.23 -10.68
N LEU A 35 -7.29 6.19 -9.61
CA LEU A 35 -5.95 5.59 -9.63
C LEU A 35 -5.98 4.11 -9.98
N VAL A 36 -6.89 3.34 -9.38
CA VAL A 36 -7.07 1.91 -9.71
C VAL A 36 -7.36 1.69 -11.19
N LYS A 37 -8.07 2.61 -11.86
CA LYS A 37 -8.41 2.49 -13.28
C LYS A 37 -7.28 2.86 -14.25
N THR A 38 -6.23 3.53 -13.79
CA THR A 38 -5.11 3.95 -14.65
C THR A 38 -4.43 2.74 -15.31
N LYS A 39 -3.94 2.91 -16.53
CA LYS A 39 -3.25 1.83 -17.26
C LYS A 39 -2.00 1.35 -16.53
N GLU A 40 -1.30 2.26 -15.84
CA GLU A 40 -0.11 1.95 -15.06
C GLU A 40 -0.45 1.03 -13.88
N PHE A 41 -1.54 1.29 -13.17
CA PHE A 41 -1.97 0.42 -12.09
C PHE A 41 -2.56 -0.90 -12.60
N GLN A 42 -3.39 -0.87 -13.66
CA GLN A 42 -3.95 -2.08 -14.26
C GLN A 42 -2.88 -3.02 -14.84
N ARG A 43 -1.71 -2.50 -15.23
CA ARG A 43 -0.56 -3.29 -15.66
C ARG A 43 -0.12 -4.31 -14.60
N LEU A 44 -0.24 -3.96 -13.31
CA LEU A 44 0.16 -4.83 -12.19
C LEU A 44 -0.60 -6.16 -12.15
N ARG A 45 -1.76 -6.27 -12.78
CA ARG A 45 -2.50 -7.54 -12.92
C ARG A 45 -1.73 -8.63 -13.68
N ARG A 46 -0.76 -8.23 -14.48
CA ARG A 46 0.06 -9.12 -15.30
C ARG A 46 1.45 -9.34 -14.74
N ILE A 47 1.75 -8.77 -13.57
CA ILE A 47 3.04 -8.91 -12.89
C ILE A 47 2.82 -9.76 -11.65
N LYS A 48 3.39 -10.97 -11.67
CA LYS A 48 3.32 -11.89 -10.53
C LYS A 48 4.17 -11.35 -9.38
N GLN A 49 3.63 -11.42 -8.15
CA GLN A 49 4.31 -10.96 -6.93
C GLN A 49 5.65 -11.68 -6.73
N LEU A 50 5.65 -13.00 -6.87
CA LEU A 50 6.80 -13.86 -6.60
C LEU A 50 7.57 -14.27 -7.88
N GLY A 51 7.45 -13.47 -8.95
CA GLY A 51 8.23 -13.70 -10.18
C GLY A 51 8.00 -15.10 -10.76
N THR A 52 9.05 -15.92 -10.78
CA THR A 52 9.02 -17.29 -11.33
C THR A 52 8.71 -18.39 -10.31
N LEU A 53 8.45 -18.03 -9.05
CA LEU A 53 8.29 -19.01 -7.95
C LEU A 53 7.09 -19.96 -8.18
N TYR A 54 6.10 -19.56 -8.99
CA TYR A 54 4.98 -20.42 -9.40
C TYR A 54 5.42 -21.71 -10.10
N LEU A 55 6.63 -21.79 -10.63
CA LEU A 55 7.19 -23.03 -11.20
C LEU A 55 7.45 -24.11 -10.14
N ALA A 56 7.71 -23.67 -8.90
CA ALA A 56 7.89 -24.59 -7.75
C ALA A 56 6.63 -24.66 -6.89
N PHE A 57 5.96 -23.53 -6.65
CA PHE A 57 4.72 -23.42 -5.88
C PHE A 57 3.56 -23.12 -6.81
N HIS A 58 2.88 -24.11 -7.30
CA HIS A 58 1.91 -24.02 -8.41
C HIS A 58 0.79 -23.00 -8.18
N SER A 59 0.41 -22.73 -6.92
CA SER A 59 -0.62 -21.75 -6.56
C SER A 59 -0.10 -20.32 -6.45
N ALA A 60 1.22 -20.08 -6.51
CA ALA A 60 1.84 -18.76 -6.34
C ALA A 60 1.65 -17.86 -7.59
N GLU A 61 0.40 -17.68 -8.00
CA GLU A 61 -0.02 -16.98 -9.21
C GLU A 61 -0.53 -15.56 -8.95
N HIS A 62 -0.58 -15.13 -7.69
CA HIS A 62 -1.08 -13.81 -7.31
C HIS A 62 -0.21 -12.68 -7.87
N SER A 63 -0.89 -11.58 -8.16
CA SER A 63 -0.29 -10.43 -8.84
C SER A 63 0.04 -9.30 -7.89
N ARG A 64 0.94 -8.40 -8.29
CA ARG A 64 1.22 -7.16 -7.58
C ARG A 64 -0.01 -6.25 -7.48
N PHE A 65 -0.96 -6.36 -8.38
CA PHE A 65 -2.27 -5.69 -8.28
C PHE A 65 -3.01 -6.09 -7.00
N ASN A 66 -3.07 -7.39 -6.69
CA ASN A 66 -3.73 -7.87 -5.48
C ASN A 66 -2.99 -7.42 -4.22
N HIS A 67 -1.66 -7.48 -4.23
CA HIS A 67 -0.82 -7.00 -3.16
C HIS A 67 -1.02 -5.49 -2.90
N SER A 68 -0.91 -4.66 -3.93
CA SER A 68 -1.10 -3.20 -3.78
C SER A 68 -2.48 -2.83 -3.23
N LEU A 69 -3.53 -3.56 -3.62
CA LEU A 69 -4.87 -3.40 -3.02
C LEU A 69 -4.90 -3.85 -1.56
N GLY A 70 -4.16 -4.90 -1.20
CA GLY A 70 -4.07 -5.38 0.18
C GLY A 70 -3.33 -4.39 1.08
N VAL A 71 -2.21 -3.84 0.62
CA VAL A 71 -1.46 -2.79 1.35
C VAL A 71 -2.34 -1.55 1.56
N TYR A 72 -3.04 -1.12 0.53
CA TYR A 72 -4.04 -0.05 0.64
C TYR A 72 -5.10 -0.37 1.72
N GLU A 73 -5.66 -1.57 1.74
CA GLU A 73 -6.69 -1.97 2.72
C GLU A 73 -6.16 -1.97 4.15
N ILE A 74 -4.93 -2.45 4.36
CA ILE A 74 -4.29 -2.41 5.68
C ILE A 74 -4.11 -0.96 6.15
N VAL A 75 -3.58 -0.07 5.30
CA VAL A 75 -3.43 1.36 5.64
C VAL A 75 -4.78 2.01 5.91
N ARG A 76 -5.82 1.70 5.14
CA ARG A 76 -7.18 2.17 5.37
C ARG A 76 -7.69 1.79 6.77
N ARG A 77 -7.44 0.55 7.18
CA ARG A 77 -7.82 0.04 8.52
C ARG A 77 -6.98 0.63 9.64
N MET A 78 -5.67 0.86 9.40
CA MET A 78 -4.82 1.61 10.34
C MET A 78 -5.41 3.00 10.59
N ILE A 79 -5.76 3.72 9.52
CA ILE A 79 -6.35 5.07 9.62
C ILE A 79 -7.65 5.05 10.43
N GLU A 80 -8.56 4.11 10.18
CA GLU A 80 -9.79 3.97 10.96
C GLU A 80 -9.51 3.79 12.47
N ASN A 81 -8.47 3.03 12.81
CA ASN A 81 -8.05 2.88 14.20
C ASN A 81 -7.40 4.16 14.76
N PHE A 82 -6.73 4.95 13.91
CA PHE A 82 -6.01 6.16 14.32
C PHE A 82 -6.91 7.39 14.47
N GLU A 83 -8.11 7.39 13.88
CA GLU A 83 -9.02 8.55 13.93
C GLU A 83 -9.40 9.01 15.35
N ALA A 84 -9.29 8.13 16.34
CA ALA A 84 -9.55 8.46 17.76
C ALA A 84 -8.36 9.11 18.47
N TYR A 85 -7.19 9.24 17.81
CA TYR A 85 -5.96 9.72 18.42
C TYR A 85 -5.57 11.11 17.90
N PRO A 86 -5.17 12.04 18.78
CA PRO A 86 -4.81 13.41 18.40
C PRO A 86 -3.52 13.50 17.57
N GLU A 87 -2.66 12.46 17.62
CA GLU A 87 -1.43 12.36 16.85
C GLU A 87 -1.70 12.12 15.35
N TRP A 88 -2.89 11.62 15.00
CA TRP A 88 -3.29 11.40 13.62
C TRP A 88 -3.90 12.69 13.02
N ASN A 89 -3.28 13.18 11.93
CA ASN A 89 -3.84 14.27 11.15
C ASN A 89 -4.72 13.72 10.03
N LYS A 90 -6.02 14.01 10.06
CA LYS A 90 -7.00 13.55 9.06
C LYS A 90 -6.72 14.06 7.64
N ASP A 91 -6.01 15.18 7.50
CA ASP A 91 -5.64 15.72 6.19
C ASP A 91 -4.61 14.84 5.47
N ASP A 92 -3.87 14.02 6.19
CA ASP A 92 -2.87 13.09 5.64
C ASP A 92 -3.51 11.77 5.12
N ARG A 93 -4.80 11.57 5.34
CA ARG A 93 -5.50 10.34 4.99
C ARG A 93 -5.35 9.98 3.50
N LEU A 94 -5.65 10.90 2.60
CA LEU A 94 -5.58 10.63 1.16
C LEU A 94 -4.14 10.41 0.69
N LEU A 95 -3.17 11.10 1.30
CA LEU A 95 -1.75 10.92 1.03
C LEU A 95 -1.30 9.49 1.39
N ALA A 96 -1.62 9.03 2.61
CA ALA A 96 -1.29 7.69 3.06
C ALA A 96 -1.92 6.60 2.18
N LEU A 97 -3.22 6.74 1.85
CA LEU A 97 -3.94 5.80 0.99
C LEU A 97 -3.37 5.74 -0.44
N SER A 98 -3.03 6.91 -1.02
CA SER A 98 -2.45 6.98 -2.36
C SER A 98 -1.05 6.38 -2.41
N ALA A 99 -0.21 6.67 -1.42
CA ALA A 99 1.13 6.10 -1.34
C ALA A 99 1.08 4.58 -1.13
N ALA A 100 0.21 4.08 -0.25
CA ALA A 100 0.00 2.65 -0.03
C ALA A 100 -0.45 1.91 -1.31
N LEU A 101 -1.39 2.51 -2.08
CA LEU A 101 -1.85 1.92 -3.32
C LEU A 101 -0.75 1.86 -4.39
N LEU A 102 0.11 2.88 -4.45
CA LEU A 102 1.05 3.09 -5.56
C LEU A 102 2.49 2.66 -5.27
N HIS A 103 2.81 2.18 -4.05
CA HIS A 103 4.19 1.94 -3.62
C HIS A 103 4.99 1.02 -4.56
N ASP A 104 4.35 0.00 -5.11
CA ASP A 104 4.93 -1.04 -5.98
C ASP A 104 4.73 -0.80 -7.48
N LEU A 105 4.25 0.40 -7.88
CA LEU A 105 3.82 0.68 -9.24
C LEU A 105 4.92 0.52 -10.29
N GLY A 106 6.17 0.69 -9.91
CA GLY A 106 7.34 0.62 -10.79
C GLY A 106 7.86 -0.79 -11.10
N HIS A 107 7.37 -1.82 -10.41
CA HIS A 107 7.85 -3.18 -10.65
C HIS A 107 7.63 -3.65 -12.10
N GLY A 108 8.65 -4.31 -12.65
CA GLY A 108 8.63 -4.98 -13.94
C GLY A 108 8.23 -6.46 -13.87
N PRO A 109 8.11 -7.15 -15.03
CA PRO A 109 7.95 -8.59 -15.07
C PRO A 109 9.09 -9.29 -14.31
N PHE A 110 8.78 -10.37 -13.59
CA PHE A 110 9.72 -11.13 -12.76
C PHE A 110 10.26 -10.37 -11.54
N SER A 111 9.70 -9.20 -11.22
CA SER A 111 10.00 -8.47 -9.98
C SER A 111 11.50 -8.24 -9.76
N HIS A 112 12.03 -8.60 -8.60
CA HIS A 112 13.45 -8.38 -8.26
C HIS A 112 14.43 -9.09 -9.18
N THR A 113 14.08 -10.25 -9.77
CA THR A 113 14.95 -10.90 -10.77
C THR A 113 15.20 -10.00 -11.99
N PHE A 114 14.21 -9.21 -12.41
CA PHE A 114 14.40 -8.24 -13.48
C PHE A 114 15.35 -7.11 -13.06
N GLU A 115 15.24 -6.65 -11.83
CA GLU A 115 16.09 -5.59 -11.28
C GLU A 115 17.55 -6.04 -11.21
N ASP A 116 17.80 -7.26 -10.74
CA ASP A 116 19.15 -7.83 -10.66
C ASP A 116 19.80 -7.96 -12.05
N ILE A 117 19.04 -8.40 -13.06
CA ILE A 117 19.56 -8.62 -14.42
C ILE A 117 19.80 -7.29 -15.15
N PHE A 118 18.89 -6.33 -15.02
CA PHE A 118 18.93 -5.07 -15.77
C PHE A 118 19.46 -3.89 -14.98
N HIS A 119 19.89 -4.11 -13.72
CA HIS A 119 20.40 -3.08 -12.81
C HIS A 119 19.43 -1.89 -12.69
N THR A 120 18.17 -2.20 -12.50
CA THR A 120 17.07 -1.24 -12.36
C THR A 120 16.56 -1.21 -10.93
N ASP A 121 15.80 -0.18 -10.58
CA ASP A 121 15.20 0.03 -9.28
C ASP A 121 13.72 0.37 -9.45
N HIS A 122 12.83 -0.45 -8.88
CA HIS A 122 11.39 -0.23 -8.96
C HIS A 122 10.95 1.04 -8.24
N GLU A 123 11.63 1.46 -7.16
CA GLU A 123 11.30 2.70 -6.45
C GLU A 123 11.51 3.90 -7.37
N GLU A 124 12.62 3.93 -8.15
CA GLU A 124 12.87 4.98 -9.13
C GLU A 124 11.85 4.98 -10.29
N TYR A 125 11.44 3.80 -10.76
CA TYR A 125 10.36 3.71 -11.76
C TYR A 125 9.00 4.13 -11.19
N THR A 126 8.69 3.76 -9.95
CA THR A 126 7.48 4.21 -9.24
C THR A 126 7.44 5.74 -9.20
N LYS A 127 8.54 6.36 -8.79
CA LYS A 127 8.67 7.83 -8.76
C LYS A 127 8.46 8.46 -10.15
N LYS A 128 9.10 7.91 -11.19
CA LYS A 128 8.92 8.40 -12.57
C LYS A 128 7.46 8.33 -13.00
N ILE A 129 6.78 7.20 -12.77
CA ILE A 129 5.37 7.04 -13.12
C ILE A 129 4.49 8.05 -12.39
N ILE A 130 4.79 8.37 -11.12
CA ILE A 130 4.02 9.33 -10.32
C ILE A 130 4.26 10.77 -10.78
N ILE A 131 5.48 11.12 -11.21
CA ILE A 131 5.88 12.51 -11.48
C ILE A 131 5.78 12.89 -12.95
N GLU A 132 6.05 11.96 -13.87
CA GLU A 132 6.07 12.22 -15.31
C GLU A 132 4.65 12.24 -15.91
N ASP A 133 4.54 12.47 -17.22
CA ASP A 133 3.26 12.55 -17.96
C ASP A 133 2.62 11.15 -18.09
N THR A 134 1.83 10.80 -17.09
CA THR A 134 1.13 9.51 -16.96
C THR A 134 -0.33 9.73 -16.54
N GLU A 135 -1.17 8.68 -16.67
CA GLU A 135 -2.53 8.74 -16.15
C GLU A 135 -2.55 8.87 -14.62
N VAL A 136 -1.60 8.26 -13.90
CA VAL A 136 -1.43 8.38 -12.46
C VAL A 136 -1.15 9.82 -12.07
N ASN A 137 -0.16 10.47 -12.71
CA ASN A 137 0.14 11.87 -12.48
C ASN A 137 -1.07 12.77 -12.74
N ALA A 138 -1.77 12.54 -13.87
CA ALA A 138 -2.96 13.30 -14.22
C ALA A 138 -4.08 13.20 -13.17
N VAL A 139 -4.26 12.04 -12.54
CA VAL A 139 -5.22 11.85 -11.43
C VAL A 139 -4.76 12.58 -10.18
N LEU A 140 -3.51 12.37 -9.75
CA LEU A 140 -2.95 12.98 -8.53
C LEU A 140 -2.90 14.50 -8.62
N SER A 141 -2.54 15.06 -9.77
CA SER A 141 -2.48 16.51 -10.00
C SER A 141 -3.83 17.23 -9.88
N LYS A 142 -4.96 16.51 -10.04
CA LYS A 142 -6.29 17.07 -9.79
C LYS A 142 -6.55 17.31 -8.30
N VAL A 143 -5.85 16.62 -7.40
CA VAL A 143 -5.94 16.82 -5.93
C VAL A 143 -5.27 18.14 -5.57
N SER A 144 -4.02 18.32 -5.96
CA SER A 144 -3.28 19.57 -5.97
C SER A 144 -2.04 19.43 -6.88
N PRO A 145 -1.48 20.54 -7.40
CA PRO A 145 -0.28 20.49 -8.25
C PRO A 145 0.93 19.81 -7.58
N ASP A 146 1.01 19.87 -6.26
CA ASP A 146 2.11 19.31 -5.45
C ASP A 146 1.85 17.88 -4.95
N PHE A 147 0.64 17.38 -5.10
CA PHE A 147 0.26 16.09 -4.53
C PHE A 147 1.03 14.90 -5.12
N PRO A 148 1.32 14.83 -6.45
CA PRO A 148 2.18 13.79 -7.00
C PRO A 148 3.55 13.73 -6.34
N ARG A 149 4.18 14.91 -6.10
CA ARG A 149 5.48 15.00 -5.42
C ARG A 149 5.39 14.48 -3.99
N GLN A 150 4.36 14.86 -3.23
CA GLN A 150 4.16 14.38 -1.86
C GLN A 150 4.02 12.86 -1.80
N VAL A 151 3.23 12.26 -2.71
CA VAL A 151 3.08 10.79 -2.80
C VAL A 151 4.43 10.12 -3.10
N ALA A 152 5.19 10.64 -4.07
CA ALA A 152 6.51 10.12 -4.39
C ALA A 152 7.50 10.24 -3.22
N GLU A 153 7.46 11.35 -2.47
CA GLU A 153 8.31 11.55 -1.28
C GLU A 153 7.97 10.58 -0.14
N VAL A 154 6.70 10.21 0.04
CA VAL A 154 6.31 9.18 1.01
C VAL A 154 6.92 7.83 0.62
N ILE A 155 6.77 7.42 -0.63
CA ILE A 155 7.28 6.14 -1.14
C ILE A 155 8.81 6.09 -1.05
N ASN A 156 9.49 7.18 -1.40
CA ASN A 156 10.96 7.30 -1.31
C ASN A 156 11.47 7.61 0.12
N LYS A 157 10.59 7.60 1.13
CA LYS A 157 10.95 7.80 2.56
C LYS A 157 11.56 9.17 2.86
N THR A 158 11.32 10.17 2.01
CA THR A 158 11.86 11.54 2.12
C THR A 158 10.83 12.58 2.61
N HIS A 159 9.56 12.21 2.70
CA HIS A 159 8.49 13.08 3.16
C HIS A 159 8.67 13.48 4.64
N PRO A 160 8.34 14.74 5.04
CA PRO A 160 8.50 15.18 6.43
C PRO A 160 7.59 14.44 7.42
N ASN A 161 6.43 13.94 6.99
CA ASN A 161 5.54 13.15 7.84
C ASN A 161 6.04 11.71 7.97
N LYS A 162 6.82 11.45 9.02
CA LYS A 162 7.41 10.13 9.29
C LYS A 162 6.37 9.08 9.68
N LEU A 163 5.26 9.48 10.32
CA LEU A 163 4.17 8.57 10.65
C LEU A 163 3.57 7.93 9.39
N VAL A 164 3.28 8.73 8.35
CA VAL A 164 2.75 8.21 7.08
C VAL A 164 3.74 7.25 6.41
N ILE A 165 5.04 7.59 6.43
CA ILE A 165 6.08 6.69 5.91
C ILE A 165 6.07 5.37 6.68
N SER A 166 6.02 5.41 8.02
CA SER A 166 6.09 4.21 8.86
C SER A 166 4.90 3.27 8.69
N MET A 167 3.74 3.77 8.26
CA MET A 167 2.58 2.92 7.93
C MET A 167 2.83 2.00 6.74
N ILE A 168 3.70 2.42 5.81
CA ILE A 168 3.96 1.75 4.53
C ILE A 168 5.32 1.06 4.52
N SER A 169 6.31 1.63 5.20
CA SER A 169 7.71 1.16 5.19
C SER A 169 8.35 1.30 6.56
N SER A 170 8.28 0.24 7.36
CA SER A 170 8.90 0.11 8.68
C SER A 170 9.14 -1.38 9.02
N GLN A 171 9.35 -1.71 10.29
CA GLN A 171 9.45 -3.12 10.71
C GLN A 171 8.08 -3.81 10.78
N ILE A 172 7.02 -3.06 11.13
CA ILE A 172 5.65 -3.57 11.22
C ILE A 172 4.78 -2.63 10.38
N ASP A 173 4.85 -2.81 9.08
CA ASP A 173 4.19 -1.98 8.07
C ASP A 173 3.13 -2.75 7.27
N ALA A 174 2.37 -2.00 6.50
CA ALA A 174 1.30 -2.56 5.70
C ALA A 174 1.80 -3.44 4.54
N ASP A 175 2.93 -3.09 3.95
CA ASP A 175 3.55 -3.85 2.87
C ASP A 175 3.91 -5.26 3.33
N ARG A 176 4.70 -5.35 4.40
CA ARG A 176 5.13 -6.62 4.98
C ARG A 176 3.96 -7.45 5.52
N MET A 177 2.98 -6.81 6.17
CA MET A 177 1.79 -7.51 6.67
C MET A 177 0.98 -8.15 5.54
N ASP A 178 0.84 -7.46 4.38
CA ASP A 178 0.12 -8.05 3.25
C ASP A 178 0.91 -9.18 2.61
N TYR A 179 2.18 -8.95 2.22
CA TYR A 179 2.89 -9.96 1.46
C TYR A 179 3.15 -11.23 2.27
N LEU A 180 3.45 -11.15 3.55
CA LEU A 180 3.63 -12.34 4.40
C LEU A 180 2.39 -13.23 4.39
N GLN A 181 1.21 -12.67 4.64
CA GLN A 181 -0.03 -13.44 4.64
C GLN A 181 -0.45 -13.90 3.23
N ARG A 182 -0.29 -13.03 2.24
CA ARG A 182 -0.66 -13.33 0.86
C ARG A 182 0.21 -14.42 0.26
N ASP A 183 1.52 -14.31 0.42
CA ASP A 183 2.47 -15.30 -0.08
C ASP A 183 2.25 -16.66 0.61
N SER A 184 2.07 -16.66 1.93
CA SER A 184 1.72 -17.89 2.67
C SER A 184 0.44 -18.53 2.17
N TYR A 185 -0.60 -17.74 1.95
CA TYR A 185 -1.88 -18.23 1.44
C TYR A 185 -1.73 -18.90 0.07
N TYR A 186 -1.01 -18.27 -0.85
CA TYR A 186 -0.88 -18.76 -2.22
C TYR A 186 0.19 -19.84 -2.39
N THR A 187 1.23 -19.87 -1.57
CA THR A 187 2.27 -20.90 -1.62
C THR A 187 1.95 -22.12 -0.77
N GLY A 188 1.04 -21.98 0.20
CA GLY A 188 0.69 -23.03 1.15
C GLY A 188 1.72 -23.22 2.28
N VAL A 189 2.66 -22.28 2.45
CA VAL A 189 3.60 -22.31 3.58
C VAL A 189 3.00 -21.63 4.82
N SER A 190 3.54 -21.87 5.99
CA SER A 190 2.97 -21.41 7.26
C SER A 190 3.69 -20.23 7.91
N TYR A 191 4.84 -19.80 7.40
CA TYR A 191 5.68 -18.78 8.05
C TYR A 191 5.07 -17.37 8.09
N GLY A 192 4.11 -17.05 7.25
CA GLY A 192 3.43 -15.75 7.22
C GLY A 192 2.07 -15.74 7.92
N THR A 193 1.79 -16.73 8.76
CA THR A 193 0.53 -16.79 9.53
C THR A 193 0.69 -16.09 10.87
N PHE A 194 0.06 -14.93 11.01
CA PHE A 194 -0.01 -14.15 12.25
C PHE A 194 -1.40 -13.51 12.40
N ASP A 195 -1.75 -13.09 13.60
CA ASP A 195 -3.03 -12.42 13.88
C ASP A 195 -2.99 -10.92 13.49
N MET A 196 -3.20 -10.63 12.19
CA MET A 196 -3.27 -9.28 11.66
C MET A 196 -4.33 -8.43 12.39
N GLU A 197 -5.49 -9.00 12.72
CA GLU A 197 -6.56 -8.28 13.42
C GLU A 197 -6.09 -7.79 14.79
N ARG A 198 -5.34 -8.62 15.48
CA ARG A 198 -4.75 -8.29 16.78
C ARG A 198 -3.69 -7.22 16.63
N ILE A 199 -2.78 -7.34 15.65
CA ILE A 199 -1.74 -6.35 15.41
C ILE A 199 -2.36 -4.99 15.11
N LEU A 200 -3.28 -4.89 14.16
CA LEU A 200 -3.95 -3.63 13.82
C LEU A 200 -4.65 -3.00 15.03
N ARG A 201 -5.31 -3.80 15.87
CA ARG A 201 -6.00 -3.31 17.08
C ARG A 201 -5.06 -2.69 18.11
N VAL A 202 -3.82 -3.18 18.20
CA VAL A 202 -2.83 -2.69 19.19
C VAL A 202 -1.90 -1.63 18.65
N MET A 203 -1.95 -1.32 17.34
CA MET A 203 -1.25 -0.20 16.74
C MET A 203 -1.74 1.16 17.26
N ARG A 204 -0.81 2.09 17.43
CA ARG A 204 -1.08 3.46 17.87
C ARG A 204 -0.23 4.43 17.06
N PRO A 205 -0.79 5.56 16.62
CA PRO A 205 0.02 6.60 16.00
C PRO A 205 0.84 7.33 17.08
N SER A 206 2.08 7.62 16.75
CA SER A 206 2.89 8.62 17.45
C SER A 206 3.16 9.79 16.50
N LYS A 207 3.96 10.75 16.93
CA LYS A 207 4.35 11.88 16.09
C LYS A 207 5.12 11.44 14.83
N ASP A 208 5.98 10.42 14.97
CA ASP A 208 6.95 10.05 13.93
C ASP A 208 6.82 8.60 13.43
N GLU A 209 6.10 7.74 14.15
CA GLU A 209 6.01 6.32 13.82
C GLU A 209 4.75 5.63 14.35
N VAL A 210 4.49 4.44 13.85
CA VAL A 210 3.47 3.53 14.37
C VAL A 210 4.07 2.75 15.55
N LEU A 211 3.43 2.83 16.71
CA LEU A 211 3.80 2.10 17.91
C LEU A 211 2.89 0.92 18.16
N ILE A 212 3.37 -0.07 18.88
CA ILE A 212 2.59 -1.23 19.34
C ILE A 212 2.40 -1.15 20.85
N LYS A 213 1.16 -1.31 21.32
CA LYS A 213 0.89 -1.47 22.74
C LYS A 213 1.58 -2.70 23.31
N GLU A 214 2.11 -2.62 24.52
CA GLU A 214 2.73 -3.74 25.25
C GLU A 214 1.83 -4.99 25.27
N SER A 215 0.51 -4.82 25.43
CA SER A 215 -0.46 -5.93 25.41
C SER A 215 -0.55 -6.68 24.05
N GLY A 216 0.13 -6.18 23.01
CA GLY A 216 0.20 -6.78 21.68
C GLY A 216 1.50 -7.54 21.40
N MET A 217 2.46 -7.58 22.31
CA MET A 217 3.79 -8.13 22.06
C MET A 217 3.77 -9.58 21.54
N HIS A 218 2.94 -10.44 22.09
CA HIS A 218 2.84 -11.82 21.59
C HIS A 218 2.40 -11.93 20.13
N ALA A 219 1.48 -11.05 19.68
CA ALA A 219 1.08 -11.04 18.27
C ALA A 219 2.18 -10.54 17.34
N VAL A 220 3.08 -9.69 17.88
CA VAL A 220 4.26 -9.20 17.16
C VAL A 220 5.38 -10.24 17.13
N GLU A 221 5.54 -11.03 18.19
CA GLU A 221 6.51 -12.14 18.22
C GLU A 221 6.19 -13.19 17.13
N ASP A 222 4.90 -13.47 16.90
CA ASP A 222 4.47 -14.38 15.81
C ASP A 222 4.68 -13.78 14.40
N TYR A 223 4.79 -12.45 14.32
CA TYR A 223 5.01 -11.72 13.07
C TYR A 223 6.50 -11.58 12.70
N LEU A 224 7.40 -11.48 13.71
CA LEU A 224 8.84 -11.28 13.54
C LEU A 224 9.58 -12.58 13.21
#